data_ce9f99624613d99fbf073863f7369d8f
#
_entry.id   ce9f99624613d99fbf073863f7369d8f
#
_cell.length_a   1.000
_cell.length_b   1.000
_cell.length_c   1.000
_cell.angle_alpha   90.00
_cell.angle_beta   90.00
_cell.angle_gamma   90.00
#
_symmetry.space_group_name_H-M   'P 1'
#
loop_
_entity.id
_entity.type
_entity.pdbx_description
1 polymer ?
#
loop_
_entity_poly.entity_id
_entity_poly.type
_entity_poly.pdbx_seq_one_letter_code
_entity_poly.pdbx_strand_id
1 'polypeptide(L)' 'MDIKDLKVFHTIAKEESIAKASRILYMTPQGISKIVKNLEAEMGCRLFTRNKSGMQL' A
#
# COMPACT_ATOMS: atom_id res chain seq x y z
N MET A 1 -8.82 1.80 10.72
CA MET A 1 -8.46 2.28 9.36
C MET A 1 -9.05 3.67 9.18
N ASP A 2 -8.23 4.64 8.84
CA ASP A 2 -8.75 6.00 8.65
C ASP A 2 -8.68 6.38 7.16
N ILE A 3 -9.10 7.61 6.85
CA ILE A 3 -9.16 8.08 5.46
C ILE A 3 -7.77 8.10 4.82
N LYS A 4 -6.75 8.42 5.60
CA LYS A 4 -5.37 8.45 5.12
C LYS A 4 -4.92 7.07 4.66
N ASP A 5 -5.24 6.05 5.44
CA ASP A 5 -4.88 4.67 5.10
C ASP A 5 -5.60 4.23 3.83
N LEU A 6 -6.86 4.62 3.67
CA LEU A 6 -7.62 4.30 2.47
C LEU A 6 -7.02 4.96 1.23
N LYS A 7 -6.53 6.18 1.36
CA LYS A 7 -5.85 6.87 0.26
C LYS A 7 -4.58 6.14 -0.14
N VAL A 8 -3.80 5.69 0.82
CA VAL A 8 -2.59 4.93 0.56
C VAL A 8 -2.93 3.65 -0.18
N PHE A 9 -3.91 2.91 0.32
CA PHE A 9 -4.35 1.67 -0.30
C PHE A 9 -4.82 1.91 -1.74
N HIS A 10 -5.65 2.93 -1.95
CA HIS A 10 -6.16 3.26 -3.28
C HIS A 10 -5.03 3.61 -4.25
N THR A 11 -4.06 4.40 -3.80
CA THR A 11 -2.93 4.80 -4.63
C THR A 11 -2.09 3.60 -5.03
N ILE A 12 -1.81 2.70 -4.09
CA ILE A 12 -1.04 1.50 -4.39
C ILE A 12 -1.78 0.63 -5.40
N ALA A 13 -3.08 0.45 -5.21
CA ALA A 13 -3.89 -0.36 -6.12
C ALA A 13 -3.91 0.22 -7.52
N LYS A 14 -4.02 1.54 -7.62
CA LYS A 14 -4.06 2.22 -8.91
C LYS A 14 -2.72 2.15 -9.63
N GLU A 15 -1.62 2.37 -8.90
CA GLU A 15 -0.29 2.41 -9.50
C GLU A 15 0.38 1.05 -9.59
N GLU A 16 -0.11 0.08 -8.85
CA GLU A 16 0.45 -1.27 -8.74
C GLU A 16 1.94 -1.24 -8.38
N SER A 17 2.35 -0.24 -7.60
CA SER A 17 3.75 -0.05 -7.24
C SER A 17 3.86 0.80 -5.98
N ILE A 18 4.63 0.30 -5.00
CA ILE A 18 4.93 1.08 -3.79
C ILE A 18 5.83 2.26 -4.14
N ALA A 19 6.78 2.06 -5.05
CA ALA A 19 7.70 3.13 -5.43
C ALA A 19 6.95 4.32 -6.03
N LYS A 20 6.03 4.05 -6.95
CA LYS A 20 5.22 5.11 -7.55
C LYS A 20 4.30 5.75 -6.54
N ALA A 21 3.67 4.94 -5.69
CA ALA A 21 2.79 5.46 -4.64
C ALA A 21 3.56 6.37 -3.68
N SER A 22 4.79 6.00 -3.33
CA SER A 22 5.58 6.81 -2.41
C SER A 22 5.86 8.20 -2.99
N ARG A 23 6.07 8.30 -4.29
CA ARG A 23 6.29 9.60 -4.94
C ARG A 23 5.02 10.44 -4.93
N ILE A 24 3.90 9.82 -5.24
CA ILE A 24 2.62 10.53 -5.30
C ILE A 24 2.21 11.01 -3.92
N LEU A 25 2.43 10.19 -2.90
CA LEU A 25 2.00 10.47 -1.54
C LEU A 25 3.05 11.22 -0.72
N TYR A 26 4.23 11.44 -1.27
CA TYR A 26 5.34 12.07 -0.56
C TYR A 26 5.68 11.31 0.72
N MET A 27 5.71 9.98 0.62
CA MET A 27 6.01 9.08 1.74
C MET A 27 7.14 8.15 1.37
N THR A 28 7.83 7.60 2.38
CA THR A 28 8.86 6.60 2.11
C THR A 28 8.20 5.27 1.80
N PRO A 29 8.86 4.41 0.97
CA PRO A 29 8.33 3.07 0.71
C PRO A 29 8.16 2.25 1.98
N GLN A 30 9.06 2.41 2.95
CA GLN A 30 8.96 1.72 4.23
C GLN A 30 7.71 2.15 5.00
N GLY A 31 7.40 3.45 4.99
CA GLY A 31 6.20 3.96 5.64
C GLY A 31 4.93 3.39 5.02
N ILE A 32 4.91 3.32 3.69
CA ILE A 32 3.77 2.76 2.98
C ILE A 32 3.61 1.28 3.29
N SER A 33 4.72 0.52 3.30
CA SER A 33 4.69 -0.89 3.64
C SER A 33 4.12 -1.13 5.03
N LYS A 34 4.48 -0.29 5.99
CA LYS A 34 3.98 -0.40 7.36
C LYS A 34 2.47 -0.18 7.39
N ILE A 35 1.98 0.80 6.66
CA ILE A 35 0.55 1.08 6.59
C ILE A 35 -0.20 -0.11 5.98
N VAL A 36 0.32 -0.68 4.91
CA VAL A 36 -0.29 -1.85 4.27
C VAL A 36 -0.34 -3.03 5.24
N LYS A 37 0.74 -3.28 5.97
CA LYS A 37 0.76 -4.37 6.95
C LYS A 37 -0.28 -4.15 8.05
N ASN A 38 -0.44 -2.91 8.50
CA ASN A 38 -1.43 -2.60 9.52
C ASN A 38 -2.85 -2.83 8.99
N LEU A 39 -3.12 -2.43 7.76
CA LEU A 39 -4.40 -2.67 7.13
C LEU A 39 -4.69 -4.15 6.99
N GLU A 40 -3.72 -4.91 6.55
CA GLU A 40 -3.86 -6.37 6.42
C GLU A 40 -4.15 -7.01 7.76
N ALA A 41 -3.48 -6.55 8.81
CA ALA A 41 -3.71 -7.06 10.16
C ALA A 41 -5.12 -6.74 10.65
N GLU A 42 -5.61 -5.54 10.40
CA GLU A 42 -6.96 -5.14 10.78
C GLU A 42 -8.01 -5.96 10.06
N MET A 43 -7.80 -6.21 8.79
CA MET A 43 -8.76 -6.94 7.97
C MET A 43 -8.62 -8.44 8.07
N GLY A 44 -7.53 -8.91 8.66
CA GLY A 44 -7.29 -10.34 8.82
C GLY A 44 -6.97 -11.07 7.53
N CYS A 45 -6.57 -10.35 6.50
CA CYS A 45 -6.21 -10.97 5.23
C CYS A 45 -5.16 -10.15 4.50
N ARG A 46 -4.49 -10.80 3.56
CA ARG A 46 -3.50 -10.12 2.73
C ARG A 46 -4.21 -9.39 1.59
N LEU A 47 -3.94 -8.10 1.47
CA LEU A 47 -4.58 -7.27 0.44
C LEU A 47 -3.81 -7.25 -0.87
N PHE A 48 -2.47 -7.36 -0.80
CA PHE A 48 -1.62 -7.29 -1.99
C PHE A 48 -0.69 -8.48 -2.06
N THR A 49 -0.41 -8.92 -3.27
CA THR A 49 0.61 -9.92 -3.53
C THR A 49 1.85 -9.20 -4.06
N ARG A 50 2.98 -9.40 -3.38
CA ARG A 50 4.25 -8.83 -3.83
C ARG A 50 4.95 -9.80 -4.75
N ASN A 51 5.44 -9.28 -5.87
CA ASN A 51 6.24 -10.07 -6.79
C ASN A 51 7.28 -9.17 -7.45
N LYS A 52 8.01 -9.73 -8.42
CA LYS A 52 9.09 -8.99 -9.09
C LYS A 52 8.57 -7.80 -9.88
N SER A 53 7.32 -7.82 -10.27
CA SER A 53 6.72 -6.74 -11.05
C SER A 53 6.14 -5.64 -10.20
N GLY A 54 6.08 -5.84 -8.87
CA GLY A 54 5.50 -4.87 -7.96
C GLY A 54 4.38 -5.48 -7.15
N MET A 55 3.41 -4.65 -6.78
CA MET A 55 2.29 -5.09 -5.97
C MET A 55 1.02 -5.21 -6.80
N GLN A 56 0.27 -6.27 -6.58
CA GLN A 56 -1.02 -6.51 -7.25
C GLN A 56 -2.06 -6.94 -6.22
N LEU A 57 -3.28 -6.58 -6.51
CA LEU A 57 -4.42 -7.01 -5.69
C LEU A 57 -4.71 -8.49 -5.89
#